data_ef4a99440f0414d21a4c8683c221dfe7
#
_entry.id   ef4a99440f0414d21a4c8683c221dfe7
#
_cell.length_a   1.000
_cell.length_b   1.000
_cell.length_c   1.000
_cell.angle_alpha   90.00
_cell.angle_beta   90.00
_cell.angle_gamma   90.00
#
_symmetry.space_group_name_H-M   'P 1'
#
loop_
_entity.id
_entity.type
_entity.pdbx_description
1 polymer ?
#
loop_
_entity_poly.entity_id
_entity_poly.type
_entity_poly.pdbx_seq_one_letter_code
_entity_poly.pdbx_strand_id
1 'polypeptide(L)'
;MWNGFPFRTLAAALVLAAAAGGAAAGETLPLTLEDAIARALEHNRQLVKGALDLQGYRLAADRARETVRGFRIAPAGSAGAGSDSETGRAGLGAEATGPYGTRVAAAAAAQQIDVDGAPTLRRGEIRLELEQPLFRNFGPLVRNEPLVAANETLLAARRAWERDRSALAVAVAELFENLIYLRHQIAGDEAFADRLDRLYALADARERQGRATRTEVLRMDLQRGEAALRLETERAQLAVQFQEFAELLGLPLETSFRLAPPDLLDLGESDAARALAVALDERPDVAQALQDVATADRQALLARRNLLPDLRLTARQTTFGEGEEWSDAGRFDQDDWFIGLVADVDLNLRGARLDAARAAVDAEARRQVADVVRNRLALEVNSAWSAYRRTRATLDLAARNREMAANRAELARALFEAGRASADSVSDAEADGRAAELGELAARRDASVAAYRLLHALGTLVPAPREILREETNHAKNDD
;
A
#
# COMPACT_ATOMS: atom_id res chain seq x y z
N MET A 1 24.43 -18.31 0.39
CA MET A 1 23.95 -18.62 -0.98
C MET A 1 22.47 -18.83 -0.91
N TRP A 2 21.71 -17.74 -0.93
CA TRP A 2 20.27 -17.73 -1.12
C TRP A 2 20.00 -17.27 -2.55
N ASN A 3 20.29 -18.17 -3.50
CA ASN A 3 19.88 -17.99 -4.87
C ASN A 3 18.45 -18.53 -5.02
N GLY A 4 17.53 -17.59 -5.19
CA GLY A 4 16.37 -17.75 -6.03
C GLY A 4 15.40 -18.88 -5.70
N PHE A 5 14.43 -18.61 -4.84
CA PHE A 5 13.14 -19.27 -4.97
C PHE A 5 12.57 -18.95 -6.36
N PRO A 6 11.95 -19.92 -7.07
CA PRO A 6 11.63 -19.84 -8.49
C PRO A 6 10.39 -18.98 -8.83
N PHE A 7 10.20 -17.83 -8.18
CA PHE A 7 9.19 -16.85 -8.62
C PHE A 7 9.59 -16.09 -9.90
N ARG A 8 10.80 -16.39 -10.44
CA ARG A 8 11.30 -15.76 -11.69
C ARG A 8 10.83 -16.41 -12.97
N THR A 9 10.07 -17.51 -12.94
CA THR A 9 9.62 -18.26 -14.13
C THR A 9 8.11 -18.47 -14.24
N LEU A 10 7.28 -17.73 -13.50
CA LEU A 10 5.82 -17.70 -13.72
C LEU A 10 5.36 -16.59 -14.67
N ALA A 11 6.26 -16.12 -15.55
CA ALA A 11 5.91 -15.44 -16.78
C ALA A 11 5.83 -16.44 -17.95
N ALA A 12 5.23 -17.60 -17.73
CA ALA A 12 4.99 -18.58 -18.78
C ALA A 12 3.50 -18.99 -18.74
N ALA A 13 2.75 -18.33 -19.63
CA ALA A 13 1.61 -18.89 -20.33
C ALA A 13 0.57 -19.64 -19.46
N LEU A 14 -0.26 -18.91 -18.69
CA LEU A 14 -1.65 -19.28 -18.58
C LEU A 14 -2.47 -18.34 -19.48
N VAL A 15 -2.57 -18.73 -20.75
CA VAL A 15 -3.70 -18.37 -21.60
C VAL A 15 -4.92 -19.05 -20.98
N LEU A 16 -5.43 -18.51 -19.88
CA LEU A 16 -6.80 -18.70 -19.48
C LEU A 16 -7.59 -17.68 -20.29
N ALA A 17 -8.20 -18.19 -21.37
CA ALA A 17 -9.19 -17.50 -22.14
C ALA A 17 -10.04 -16.64 -21.21
N ALA A 18 -10.04 -15.33 -21.47
CA ALA A 18 -11.05 -14.42 -20.97
C ALA A 18 -12.41 -14.91 -21.51
N ALA A 19 -13.02 -15.86 -20.84
CA ALA A 19 -14.44 -16.05 -20.87
C ALA A 19 -15.03 -14.91 -20.02
N ALA A 20 -15.18 -13.74 -20.63
CA ALA A 20 -16.26 -12.84 -20.31
C ALA A 20 -17.57 -13.56 -20.70
N GLY A 21 -17.94 -14.53 -19.92
CA GLY A 21 -19.18 -15.28 -19.97
C GLY A 21 -19.56 -15.50 -18.54
N GLY A 22 -20.75 -15.04 -18.14
CA GLY A 22 -21.30 -15.20 -16.81
C GLY A 22 -21.02 -16.61 -16.29
N ALA A 23 -20.30 -16.71 -15.19
CA ALA A 23 -20.14 -17.95 -14.46
C ALA A 23 -21.54 -18.41 -14.10
N ALA A 24 -21.99 -19.53 -14.71
CA ALA A 24 -23.20 -20.21 -14.32
C ALA A 24 -23.04 -20.54 -12.83
N ALA A 25 -24.04 -20.17 -12.04
CA ALA A 25 -24.13 -20.54 -10.63
C ALA A 25 -23.96 -22.04 -10.49
N GLY A 26 -22.78 -22.51 -10.02
CA GLY A 26 -22.55 -23.95 -9.79
C GLY A 26 -21.13 -24.47 -10.09
N GLU A 27 -20.27 -23.78 -10.81
CA GLU A 27 -18.89 -24.25 -11.03
C GLU A 27 -17.99 -23.90 -9.84
N THR A 28 -17.53 -24.96 -9.14
CA THR A 28 -16.52 -24.79 -8.08
C THR A 28 -15.14 -24.57 -8.69
N LEU A 29 -14.56 -23.40 -8.45
CA LEU A 29 -13.22 -23.06 -8.94
C LEU A 29 -12.15 -23.83 -8.14
N PRO A 30 -11.35 -24.72 -8.76
CA PRO A 30 -10.21 -25.30 -8.08
C PRO A 30 -9.13 -24.22 -7.90
N LEU A 31 -8.63 -24.06 -6.68
CA LEU A 31 -7.70 -22.97 -6.34
C LEU A 31 -6.61 -23.48 -5.42
N THR A 32 -5.35 -23.23 -5.80
CA THR A 32 -4.18 -23.36 -4.90
C THR A 32 -3.96 -22.07 -4.13
N LEU A 33 -3.15 -22.11 -3.09
CA LEU A 33 -2.82 -20.90 -2.33
C LEU A 33 -2.03 -19.89 -3.18
N GLU A 34 -1.11 -20.38 -4.00
CA GLU A 34 -0.32 -19.54 -4.92
C GLU A 34 -1.20 -18.85 -5.96
N ASP A 35 -2.17 -19.58 -6.54
CA ASP A 35 -3.14 -19.01 -7.49
C ASP A 35 -4.03 -17.96 -6.81
N ALA A 36 -4.44 -18.23 -5.56
CA ALA A 36 -5.24 -17.30 -4.77
C ALA A 36 -4.47 -15.99 -4.51
N ILE A 37 -3.20 -16.08 -4.08
CA ILE A 37 -2.34 -14.90 -3.86
C ILE A 37 -2.13 -14.15 -5.19
N ALA A 38 -1.77 -14.84 -6.27
CA ALA A 38 -1.55 -14.22 -7.58
C ALA A 38 -2.80 -13.47 -8.05
N ARG A 39 -3.98 -14.11 -7.96
CA ARG A 39 -5.25 -13.49 -8.33
C ARG A 39 -5.60 -12.28 -7.46
N ALA A 40 -5.40 -12.37 -6.15
CA ALA A 40 -5.66 -11.25 -5.24
C ALA A 40 -4.76 -10.05 -5.58
N LEU A 41 -3.47 -10.27 -5.86
CA LEU A 41 -2.53 -9.22 -6.23
C LEU A 41 -2.89 -8.52 -7.55
N GLU A 42 -3.59 -9.20 -8.46
CA GLU A 42 -4.01 -8.63 -9.75
C GLU A 42 -5.40 -7.97 -9.69
N HIS A 43 -6.35 -8.54 -8.94
CA HIS A 43 -7.76 -8.19 -9.05
C HIS A 43 -8.37 -7.61 -7.77
N ASN A 44 -7.63 -7.57 -6.65
CA ASN A 44 -8.14 -6.95 -5.43
C ASN A 44 -8.48 -5.48 -5.66
N ARG A 45 -9.71 -5.07 -5.32
CA ARG A 45 -10.22 -3.72 -5.60
C ARG A 45 -9.43 -2.62 -4.91
N GLN A 46 -8.88 -2.88 -3.71
CA GLN A 46 -8.07 -1.91 -2.98
C GLN A 46 -6.70 -1.72 -3.66
N LEU A 47 -6.07 -2.80 -4.14
CA LEU A 47 -4.82 -2.70 -4.89
C LEU A 47 -5.00 -2.04 -6.25
N VAL A 48 -6.10 -2.34 -6.96
CA VAL A 48 -6.45 -1.68 -8.23
C VAL A 48 -6.65 -0.18 -8.01
N LYS A 49 -7.38 0.20 -6.94
CA LYS A 49 -7.52 1.61 -6.55
C LYS A 49 -6.14 2.23 -6.25
N GLY A 50 -5.30 1.57 -5.46
CA GLY A 50 -3.94 2.04 -5.17
C GLY A 50 -3.09 2.25 -6.43
N ALA A 51 -3.22 1.39 -7.43
CA ALA A 51 -2.56 1.53 -8.73
C ALA A 51 -3.05 2.77 -9.51
N LEU A 52 -4.36 3.08 -9.44
CA LEU A 52 -4.92 4.32 -10.01
C LEU A 52 -4.43 5.57 -9.25
N ASP A 53 -4.37 5.51 -7.93
CA ASP A 53 -3.83 6.58 -7.10
C ASP A 53 -2.34 6.86 -7.47
N LEU A 54 -1.54 5.80 -7.72
CA LEU A 54 -0.16 5.94 -8.22
C LEU A 54 -0.08 6.64 -9.59
N GLN A 55 -1.02 6.39 -10.49
CA GLN A 55 -1.09 7.15 -11.76
C GLN A 55 -1.36 8.63 -11.50
N GLY A 56 -2.21 8.96 -10.53
CA GLY A 56 -2.45 10.34 -10.10
C GLY A 56 -1.16 11.03 -9.60
N TYR A 57 -0.37 10.36 -8.74
CA TYR A 57 0.92 10.89 -8.28
C TYR A 57 1.94 11.03 -9.41
N ARG A 58 1.96 10.11 -10.38
CA ARG A 58 2.81 10.22 -11.58
C ARG A 58 2.47 11.45 -12.39
N LEU A 59 1.19 11.68 -12.67
CA LEU A 59 0.73 12.89 -13.38
C LEU A 59 1.06 14.18 -12.62
N ALA A 60 1.00 14.15 -11.28
CA ALA A 60 1.44 15.28 -10.45
C ALA A 60 2.95 15.55 -10.57
N ALA A 61 3.77 14.51 -10.61
CA ALA A 61 5.22 14.63 -10.83
C ALA A 61 5.54 15.14 -12.25
N ASP A 62 4.83 14.67 -13.27
CA ASP A 62 4.97 15.15 -14.65
C ASP A 62 4.57 16.62 -14.75
N ARG A 63 3.48 17.04 -14.09
CA ARG A 63 3.09 18.45 -14.00
C ARG A 63 4.17 19.31 -13.30
N ALA A 64 4.74 18.81 -12.22
CA ALA A 64 5.83 19.51 -11.53
C ALA A 64 7.07 19.64 -12.44
N ARG A 65 7.38 18.61 -13.24
CA ARG A 65 8.46 18.64 -14.24
C ARG A 65 8.22 19.71 -15.30
N GLU A 66 7.00 19.81 -15.84
CA GLU A 66 6.67 20.88 -16.81
C GLU A 66 6.76 22.27 -16.16
N THR A 67 6.37 22.42 -14.90
CA THR A 67 6.51 23.67 -14.16
C THR A 67 8.01 24.05 -13.97
N VAL A 68 8.87 23.05 -13.71
CA VAL A 68 10.30 23.26 -13.58
C VAL A 68 10.99 23.53 -14.92
N ARG A 69 10.53 22.94 -16.03
CA ARG A 69 11.00 23.28 -17.39
C ARG A 69 10.76 24.75 -17.72
N GLY A 70 9.73 25.34 -17.14
CA GLY A 70 9.54 26.78 -17.07
C GLY A 70 9.31 27.47 -18.40
N PHE A 71 8.98 26.77 -19.49
CA PHE A 71 8.58 27.39 -20.74
C PHE A 71 7.07 27.55 -20.81
N ARG A 72 6.61 28.78 -21.03
CA ARG A 72 5.19 29.09 -21.09
C ARG A 72 4.92 30.11 -22.18
N ILE A 73 3.90 29.91 -23.00
CA ILE A 73 3.30 30.88 -23.90
C ILE A 73 1.89 31.10 -23.43
N ALA A 74 1.49 32.36 -23.24
CA ALA A 74 0.15 32.68 -22.78
C ALA A 74 -0.39 33.93 -23.51
N PRO A 75 -1.53 33.84 -24.16
CA PRO A 75 -2.30 35.02 -24.56
C PRO A 75 -2.88 35.67 -23.29
N ALA A 76 -2.88 36.99 -23.26
CA ALA A 76 -3.49 37.78 -22.21
C ALA A 76 -4.37 38.85 -22.81
N GLY A 77 -5.54 39.05 -22.22
CA GLY A 77 -6.45 40.11 -22.63
C GLY A 77 -7.23 40.63 -21.43
N SER A 78 -7.50 41.91 -21.41
CA SER A 78 -8.37 42.53 -20.43
C SER A 78 -9.20 43.65 -21.12
N ALA A 79 -10.42 43.79 -20.68
CA ALA A 79 -11.28 44.94 -21.03
C ALA A 79 -11.92 45.45 -19.74
N GLY A 80 -11.98 46.75 -19.60
CA GLY A 80 -12.59 47.39 -18.43
C GLY A 80 -13.23 48.71 -18.82
N ALA A 81 -14.34 49.06 -18.13
CA ALA A 81 -15.01 50.34 -18.27
C ALA A 81 -15.13 50.98 -16.87
N GLY A 82 -14.78 52.23 -16.77
CA GLY A 82 -14.95 53.08 -15.57
C GLY A 82 -16.00 54.18 -15.82
N SER A 83 -16.18 55.09 -14.85
CA SER A 83 -17.12 56.20 -14.97
C SER A 83 -16.80 57.17 -16.14
N ASP A 84 -15.50 57.32 -16.43
CA ASP A 84 -14.99 58.30 -17.39
C ASP A 84 -13.91 57.70 -18.32
N SER A 85 -13.74 56.36 -18.38
CA SER A 85 -12.75 55.73 -19.23
C SER A 85 -13.09 54.27 -19.57
N GLU A 86 -12.74 53.85 -20.79
CA GLU A 86 -12.76 52.48 -21.24
C GLU A 86 -11.33 52.03 -21.61
N THR A 87 -10.97 50.80 -21.24
CA THR A 87 -9.65 50.24 -21.52
C THR A 87 -9.75 48.87 -22.11
N GLY A 88 -9.02 48.61 -23.20
CA GLY A 88 -8.88 47.30 -23.80
C GLY A 88 -7.40 46.94 -23.97
N ARG A 89 -6.99 45.75 -23.60
CA ARG A 89 -5.64 45.26 -23.81
C ARG A 89 -5.67 43.81 -24.32
N ALA A 90 -4.88 43.55 -25.33
CA ALA A 90 -4.64 42.19 -25.85
C ALA A 90 -3.15 41.99 -26.07
N GLY A 91 -2.65 40.81 -25.77
CA GLY A 91 -1.23 40.54 -25.90
C GLY A 91 -0.87 39.05 -25.87
N LEU A 92 0.37 38.77 -26.21
CA LEU A 92 0.96 37.45 -26.14
C LEU A 92 2.25 37.54 -25.36
N GLY A 93 2.41 36.66 -24.38
CA GLY A 93 3.64 36.55 -23.60
C GLY A 93 4.26 35.16 -23.71
N ALA A 94 5.58 35.12 -23.75
CA ALA A 94 6.38 33.91 -23.61
C ALA A 94 7.39 34.08 -22.48
N GLU A 95 7.52 33.09 -21.63
CA GLU A 95 8.51 33.08 -20.55
C GLU A 95 9.25 31.76 -20.49
N ALA A 96 10.52 31.80 -20.10
CA ALA A 96 11.34 30.64 -19.84
C ALA A 96 12.13 30.85 -18.55
N THR A 97 12.25 29.81 -17.74
CA THR A 97 13.02 29.86 -16.49
C THR A 97 14.11 28.79 -16.50
N GLY A 98 15.36 29.22 -16.38
CA GLY A 98 16.53 28.37 -16.36
C GLY A 98 16.76 27.67 -15.00
N PRO A 99 17.74 26.74 -14.92
CA PRO A 99 18.01 25.91 -13.74
C PRO A 99 18.46 26.70 -12.50
N TYR A 100 19.05 27.85 -12.69
CA TYR A 100 19.50 28.76 -11.61
C TYR A 100 18.44 29.78 -11.17
N GLY A 101 17.20 29.66 -11.73
CA GLY A 101 16.12 30.61 -11.46
C GLY A 101 16.13 31.82 -12.38
N THR A 102 17.01 31.89 -13.38
CA THR A 102 17.04 32.94 -14.41
C THR A 102 15.75 32.91 -15.18
N ARG A 103 14.97 33.99 -15.16
CA ARG A 103 13.71 34.14 -15.91
C ARG A 103 13.95 35.07 -17.10
N VAL A 104 13.60 34.62 -18.29
CA VAL A 104 13.56 35.41 -19.50
C VAL A 104 12.10 35.48 -19.94
N ALA A 105 11.58 36.68 -20.11
CA ALA A 105 10.22 36.89 -20.59
C ALA A 105 10.22 37.85 -21.79
N ALA A 106 9.37 37.54 -22.78
CA ALA A 106 9.07 38.40 -23.90
C ALA A 106 7.55 38.57 -24.00
N ALA A 107 7.07 39.76 -24.16
CA ALA A 107 5.65 40.04 -24.31
C ALA A 107 5.43 41.09 -25.40
N ALA A 108 4.39 40.89 -26.20
CA ALA A 108 3.87 41.88 -27.12
C ALA A 108 2.41 42.17 -26.75
N ALA A 109 2.04 43.42 -26.64
CA ALA A 109 0.67 43.81 -26.29
C ALA A 109 0.24 45.06 -27.08
N ALA A 110 -1.05 45.12 -27.37
CA ALA A 110 -1.73 46.30 -27.87
C ALA A 110 -2.79 46.73 -26.84
N GLN A 111 -2.83 48.01 -26.56
CA GLN A 111 -3.76 48.62 -25.61
C GLN A 111 -4.46 49.80 -26.21
N GLN A 112 -5.73 49.94 -25.89
CA GLN A 112 -6.54 51.11 -26.18
C GLN A 112 -7.10 51.68 -24.89
N ILE A 113 -7.02 52.99 -24.75
CA ILE A 113 -7.54 53.74 -23.60
C ILE A 113 -8.41 54.85 -24.15
N ASP A 114 -9.69 54.82 -23.87
CA ASP A 114 -10.66 55.87 -24.20
C ASP A 114 -11.01 56.61 -22.89
N VAL A 115 -10.86 57.94 -22.87
CA VAL A 115 -11.18 58.76 -21.72
C VAL A 115 -12.16 59.83 -22.21
N ASP A 116 -13.25 60.03 -21.49
CA ASP A 116 -14.26 61.03 -21.87
C ASP A 116 -13.65 62.42 -21.96
N GLY A 117 -13.84 63.06 -23.11
CA GLY A 117 -13.32 64.41 -23.37
C GLY A 117 -11.85 64.48 -23.79
N ALA A 118 -11.18 63.35 -23.98
CA ALA A 118 -9.80 63.26 -24.52
C ALA A 118 -9.72 62.37 -25.77
N PRO A 119 -8.70 62.57 -26.64
CA PRO A 119 -8.49 61.66 -27.77
C PRO A 119 -8.19 60.23 -27.29
N THR A 120 -8.69 59.23 -28.03
CA THR A 120 -8.37 57.80 -27.77
C THR A 120 -6.88 57.57 -27.88
N LEU A 121 -6.27 57.01 -26.85
CA LEU A 121 -4.87 56.63 -26.86
C LEU A 121 -4.73 55.14 -27.22
N ARG A 122 -3.97 54.85 -28.28
CA ARG A 122 -3.59 53.48 -28.69
C ARG A 122 -2.10 53.30 -28.49
N ARG A 123 -1.72 52.19 -27.86
CA ARG A 123 -0.33 51.86 -27.59
C ARG A 123 -0.04 50.42 -27.98
N GLY A 124 1.01 50.24 -28.77
CA GLY A 124 1.62 48.95 -29.03
C GLY A 124 2.92 48.84 -28.26
N GLU A 125 3.18 47.73 -27.56
CA GLU A 125 4.42 47.53 -26.83
C GLU A 125 5.02 46.14 -27.04
N ILE A 126 6.35 46.08 -27.12
CA ILE A 126 7.14 44.85 -27.03
C ILE A 126 8.06 44.98 -25.83
N ARG A 127 7.95 44.02 -24.92
CA ARG A 127 8.74 44.00 -23.67
C ARG A 127 9.60 42.78 -23.64
N LEU A 128 10.89 42.96 -23.35
CA LEU A 128 11.82 41.88 -22.99
C LEU A 128 12.27 42.09 -21.55
N GLU A 129 12.25 41.03 -20.77
CA GLU A 129 12.63 41.07 -19.35
C GLU A 129 13.54 39.89 -19.03
N LEU A 130 14.63 40.18 -18.34
CA LEU A 130 15.57 39.23 -17.77
C LEU A 130 15.60 39.44 -16.26
N GLU A 131 15.36 38.40 -15.50
CA GLU A 131 15.42 38.43 -14.04
C GLU A 131 16.32 37.29 -13.56
N GLN A 132 17.33 37.61 -12.74
CA GLN A 132 18.26 36.67 -12.14
C GLN A 132 18.22 36.80 -10.63
N PRO A 133 17.65 35.86 -9.87
CA PRO A 133 17.78 35.81 -8.42
C PRO A 133 19.24 35.57 -8.05
N LEU A 134 19.71 36.21 -6.96
CA LEU A 134 21.13 36.15 -6.52
C LEU A 134 21.29 35.40 -5.19
N PHE A 135 20.27 35.40 -4.31
CA PHE A 135 20.37 34.79 -2.97
C PHE A 135 19.22 33.80 -2.69
N ARG A 136 18.09 34.23 -2.10
CA ARG A 136 17.03 33.39 -1.59
C ARG A 136 16.54 32.36 -2.63
N ASN A 137 16.24 32.81 -3.83
CA ASN A 137 15.65 32.01 -4.88
C ASN A 137 16.65 31.52 -5.95
N PHE A 138 17.95 31.63 -5.66
CA PHE A 138 19.00 31.23 -6.59
C PHE A 138 19.29 29.74 -6.53
N GLY A 139 19.42 29.12 -7.70
CA GLY A 139 20.02 27.81 -7.87
C GLY A 139 19.05 26.64 -7.91
N PRO A 140 19.54 25.46 -8.34
CA PRO A 140 18.72 24.30 -8.63
C PRO A 140 18.03 23.72 -7.41
N LEU A 141 18.59 23.85 -6.20
CA LEU A 141 17.98 23.37 -4.97
C LEU A 141 16.58 23.98 -4.75
N VAL A 142 16.44 25.29 -4.94
CA VAL A 142 15.14 25.97 -4.79
C VAL A 142 14.27 25.74 -6.02
N ARG A 143 14.87 25.84 -7.20
CA ARG A 143 14.15 25.73 -8.46
C ARG A 143 13.50 24.37 -8.66
N ASN A 144 14.21 23.30 -8.32
CA ASN A 144 13.76 21.92 -8.54
C ASN A 144 12.95 21.36 -7.37
N GLU A 145 12.82 22.10 -6.25
CA GLU A 145 12.11 21.60 -5.06
C GLU A 145 10.68 21.08 -5.35
N PRO A 146 9.85 21.76 -6.17
CA PRO A 146 8.53 21.23 -6.49
C PRO A 146 8.57 19.86 -7.20
N LEU A 147 9.54 19.65 -8.09
CA LEU A 147 9.74 18.39 -8.79
C LEU A 147 10.28 17.30 -7.84
N VAL A 148 11.26 17.64 -7.02
CA VAL A 148 11.83 16.72 -6.03
C VAL A 148 10.75 16.28 -5.05
N ALA A 149 9.97 17.19 -4.48
CA ALA A 149 8.88 16.89 -3.57
C ALA A 149 7.79 16.01 -4.22
N ALA A 150 7.44 16.28 -5.47
CA ALA A 150 6.45 15.47 -6.21
C ALA A 150 6.97 14.05 -6.49
N ASN A 151 8.25 13.90 -6.87
CA ASN A 151 8.87 12.60 -7.07
C ASN A 151 8.98 11.80 -5.76
N GLU A 152 9.33 12.44 -4.65
CA GLU A 152 9.37 11.82 -3.32
C GLU A 152 7.98 11.35 -2.89
N THR A 153 6.94 12.15 -3.15
CA THR A 153 5.56 11.77 -2.87
C THR A 153 5.14 10.55 -3.69
N LEU A 154 5.49 10.51 -4.98
CA LEU A 154 5.26 9.34 -5.84
C LEU A 154 5.99 8.10 -5.32
N LEU A 155 7.26 8.26 -4.92
CA LEU A 155 8.07 7.15 -4.39
C LEU A 155 7.51 6.62 -3.07
N ALA A 156 7.08 7.51 -2.16
CA ALA A 156 6.44 7.14 -0.90
C ALA A 156 5.13 6.37 -1.13
N ALA A 157 4.29 6.84 -2.07
CA ALA A 157 3.06 6.16 -2.44
C ALA A 157 3.33 4.77 -3.06
N ARG A 158 4.38 4.64 -3.90
CA ARG A 158 4.78 3.36 -4.48
C ARG A 158 5.26 2.37 -3.41
N ARG A 159 6.06 2.83 -2.44
CA ARG A 159 6.50 2.01 -1.30
C ARG A 159 5.32 1.57 -0.42
N ALA A 160 4.34 2.44 -0.20
CA ALA A 160 3.12 2.10 0.53
C ALA A 160 2.33 1.01 -0.20
N TRP A 161 2.13 1.15 -1.51
CA TRP A 161 1.42 0.17 -2.34
C TRP A 161 2.10 -1.21 -2.34
N GLU A 162 3.44 -1.28 -2.38
CA GLU A 162 4.17 -2.57 -2.29
C GLU A 162 4.01 -3.22 -0.90
N ARG A 163 3.93 -2.43 0.18
CA ARG A 163 3.60 -2.96 1.51
C ARG A 163 2.19 -3.51 1.56
N ASP A 164 1.23 -2.81 0.97
CA ASP A 164 -0.17 -3.26 0.92
C ASP A 164 -0.31 -4.56 0.12
N ARG A 165 0.45 -4.74 -0.96
CA ARG A 165 0.53 -5.99 -1.72
C ARG A 165 1.02 -7.15 -0.86
N SER A 166 2.09 -6.94 -0.10
CA SER A 166 2.63 -7.96 0.80
C SER A 166 1.68 -8.28 1.95
N ALA A 167 1.01 -7.28 2.52
CA ALA A 167 0.01 -7.47 3.56
C ALA A 167 -1.22 -8.24 3.04
N LEU A 168 -1.68 -7.94 1.83
CA LEU A 168 -2.77 -8.68 1.18
C LEU A 168 -2.41 -10.15 0.97
N ALA A 169 -1.18 -10.45 0.54
CA ALA A 169 -0.74 -11.83 0.36
C ALA A 169 -0.79 -12.63 1.68
N VAL A 170 -0.42 -12.01 2.82
CA VAL A 170 -0.58 -12.63 4.14
C VAL A 170 -2.05 -12.84 4.49
N ALA A 171 -2.89 -11.84 4.29
CA ALA A 171 -4.33 -11.95 4.61
C ALA A 171 -5.01 -13.06 3.79
N VAL A 172 -4.65 -13.20 2.50
CA VAL A 172 -5.13 -14.29 1.64
C VAL A 172 -4.65 -15.64 2.17
N ALA A 173 -3.37 -15.78 2.55
CA ALA A 173 -2.84 -17.02 3.09
C ALA A 173 -3.52 -17.41 4.41
N GLU A 174 -3.72 -16.46 5.32
CA GLU A 174 -4.40 -16.67 6.60
C GLU A 174 -5.85 -17.16 6.41
N LEU A 175 -6.59 -16.49 5.54
CA LEU A 175 -7.98 -16.85 5.30
C LEU A 175 -8.10 -18.18 4.55
N PHE A 176 -7.22 -18.44 3.57
CA PHE A 176 -7.17 -19.71 2.83
C PHE A 176 -6.94 -20.91 3.75
N GLU A 177 -5.92 -20.81 4.62
CA GLU A 177 -5.60 -21.87 5.59
C GLU A 177 -6.72 -22.05 6.62
N ASN A 178 -7.35 -20.96 7.05
CA ASN A 178 -8.47 -21.02 7.98
C ASN A 178 -9.71 -21.66 7.34
N LEU A 179 -10.00 -21.41 6.07
CA LEU A 179 -11.07 -22.06 5.31
C LEU A 179 -10.85 -23.58 5.18
N ILE A 180 -9.60 -24.00 4.94
CA ILE A 180 -9.25 -25.43 4.91
C ILE A 180 -9.48 -26.07 6.28
N TYR A 181 -8.97 -25.43 7.34
CA TYR A 181 -9.16 -25.88 8.72
C TYR A 181 -10.65 -26.02 9.07
N LEU A 182 -11.45 -24.99 8.80
CA LEU A 182 -12.89 -24.99 9.12
C LEU A 182 -13.66 -26.04 8.33
N ARG A 183 -13.33 -26.30 7.07
CA ARG A 183 -13.92 -27.41 6.28
C ARG A 183 -13.62 -28.77 6.89
N HIS A 184 -12.38 -29.02 7.33
CA HIS A 184 -12.03 -30.26 8.01
C HIS A 184 -12.72 -30.40 9.38
N GLN A 185 -12.86 -29.29 10.10
CA GLN A 185 -13.60 -29.26 11.36
C GLN A 185 -15.06 -29.66 11.15
N ILE A 186 -15.74 -29.01 10.20
CA ILE A 186 -17.14 -29.33 9.86
C ILE A 186 -17.32 -30.81 9.45
N ALA A 187 -16.45 -31.31 8.56
CA ALA A 187 -16.53 -32.71 8.12
C ALA A 187 -16.39 -33.71 9.29
N GLY A 188 -15.53 -33.40 10.25
CA GLY A 188 -15.39 -34.22 11.45
C GLY A 188 -16.54 -34.08 12.44
N ASP A 189 -17.13 -32.87 12.57
CA ASP A 189 -18.29 -32.66 13.45
C ASP A 189 -19.55 -33.24 12.84
N GLU A 190 -19.69 -33.29 11.52
CA GLU A 190 -20.72 -34.10 10.81
C GLU A 190 -20.60 -35.57 11.17
N ALA A 191 -19.39 -36.14 11.03
CA ALA A 191 -19.16 -37.56 11.41
C ALA A 191 -19.39 -37.82 12.89
N PHE A 192 -19.14 -36.84 13.76
CA PHE A 192 -19.45 -36.95 15.20
C PHE A 192 -20.95 -36.86 15.47
N ALA A 193 -21.67 -35.95 14.84
CA ALA A 193 -23.16 -35.88 14.95
C ALA A 193 -23.82 -37.18 14.52
N ASP A 194 -23.39 -37.77 13.39
CA ASP A 194 -23.89 -39.07 12.93
C ASP A 194 -23.65 -40.21 13.94
N ARG A 195 -22.52 -40.16 14.69
CA ARG A 195 -22.24 -41.11 15.77
C ARG A 195 -23.17 -40.91 16.96
N LEU A 196 -23.43 -39.69 17.36
CA LEU A 196 -24.34 -39.34 18.44
C LEU A 196 -25.78 -39.76 18.11
N ASP A 197 -26.22 -39.61 16.86
CA ASP A 197 -27.54 -40.09 16.40
C ASP A 197 -27.65 -41.62 16.57
N ARG A 198 -26.63 -42.38 16.17
CA ARG A 198 -26.59 -43.84 16.40
C ARG A 198 -26.58 -44.23 17.87
N LEU A 199 -25.81 -43.53 18.70
CA LEU A 199 -25.73 -43.76 20.14
C LEU A 199 -27.07 -43.47 20.83
N TYR A 200 -27.72 -42.37 20.44
CA TYR A 200 -29.05 -42.02 20.93
C TYR A 200 -30.06 -43.12 20.60
N ALA A 201 -30.12 -43.57 19.34
CA ALA A 201 -31.03 -44.62 18.89
C ALA A 201 -30.79 -45.94 19.66
N LEU A 202 -29.53 -46.28 19.97
CA LEU A 202 -29.21 -47.46 20.76
C LEU A 202 -29.60 -47.28 22.24
N ALA A 203 -29.40 -46.13 22.84
CA ALA A 203 -29.80 -45.84 24.22
C ALA A 203 -31.31 -45.87 24.37
N ASP A 204 -32.10 -45.30 23.45
CA ASP A 204 -33.56 -45.33 23.41
C ASP A 204 -34.09 -46.76 23.26
N ALA A 205 -33.48 -47.58 22.37
CA ALA A 205 -33.87 -48.98 22.22
C ALA A 205 -33.59 -49.81 23.49
N ARG A 206 -32.48 -49.54 24.20
CA ARG A 206 -32.14 -50.21 25.47
C ARG A 206 -33.06 -49.77 26.62
N GLU A 207 -33.45 -48.50 26.65
CA GLU A 207 -34.40 -47.97 27.66
C GLU A 207 -35.76 -48.67 27.51
N ARG A 208 -36.28 -48.81 26.28
CA ARG A 208 -37.52 -49.56 26.01
C ARG A 208 -37.47 -51.01 26.43
N GLN A 209 -36.26 -51.60 26.46
CA GLN A 209 -36.01 -52.96 26.99
C GLN A 209 -35.75 -53.01 28.48
N GLY A 210 -35.79 -51.88 29.20
CA GLY A 210 -35.46 -51.77 30.60
C GLY A 210 -33.96 -51.97 30.94
N ARG A 211 -33.08 -51.84 29.94
CA ARG A 211 -31.63 -52.06 30.04
C ARG A 211 -30.80 -50.76 30.07
N ALA A 212 -31.42 -49.60 29.99
CA ALA A 212 -30.82 -48.28 30.15
C ALA A 212 -31.78 -47.40 30.95
N THR A 213 -31.24 -46.34 31.56
CA THR A 213 -32.03 -45.36 32.32
C THR A 213 -32.52 -44.22 31.42
N ARG A 214 -33.67 -43.63 31.76
CA ARG A 214 -34.19 -42.42 31.08
C ARG A 214 -33.20 -41.28 31.11
N THR A 215 -32.41 -41.14 32.19
CA THR A 215 -31.34 -40.09 32.30
C THR A 215 -30.25 -40.24 31.24
N GLU A 216 -29.90 -41.49 30.90
CA GLU A 216 -28.94 -41.80 29.84
C GLU A 216 -29.45 -41.37 28.45
N VAL A 217 -30.69 -41.65 28.13
CA VAL A 217 -31.33 -41.22 26.87
C VAL A 217 -31.39 -39.71 26.78
N LEU A 218 -31.81 -38.99 27.85
CA LEU A 218 -31.86 -37.53 27.88
C LEU A 218 -30.48 -36.90 27.73
N ARG A 219 -29.42 -37.53 28.31
CA ARG A 219 -28.04 -37.05 28.13
C ARG A 219 -27.59 -37.16 26.68
N MET A 220 -27.86 -38.27 26.02
CA MET A 220 -27.54 -38.45 24.59
C MET A 220 -28.31 -37.47 23.71
N ASP A 221 -29.57 -37.18 24.02
CA ASP A 221 -30.41 -36.23 23.28
C ASP A 221 -29.85 -34.78 23.42
N LEU A 222 -29.41 -34.40 24.63
CA LEU A 222 -28.76 -33.11 24.87
C LEU A 222 -27.48 -32.99 24.07
N GLN A 223 -26.58 -33.99 24.11
CA GLN A 223 -25.33 -33.99 23.36
C GLN A 223 -25.54 -33.89 21.83
N ARG A 224 -26.59 -34.59 21.32
CA ARG A 224 -26.99 -34.51 19.93
C ARG A 224 -27.46 -33.11 19.54
N GLY A 225 -28.28 -32.48 20.39
CA GLY A 225 -28.74 -31.10 20.18
C GLY A 225 -27.60 -30.08 20.17
N GLU A 226 -26.65 -30.22 21.09
CA GLU A 226 -25.44 -29.37 21.16
C GLU A 226 -24.54 -29.53 19.92
N ALA A 227 -24.35 -30.77 19.43
CA ALA A 227 -23.57 -31.04 18.23
C ALA A 227 -24.25 -30.45 16.97
N ALA A 228 -25.59 -30.58 16.85
CA ALA A 228 -26.34 -29.98 15.74
C ALA A 228 -26.24 -28.46 15.72
N LEU A 229 -26.37 -27.79 16.88
CA LEU A 229 -26.25 -26.35 16.99
C LEU A 229 -24.83 -25.86 16.63
N ARG A 230 -23.80 -26.58 17.08
CA ARG A 230 -22.41 -26.29 16.75
C ARG A 230 -22.18 -26.36 15.24
N LEU A 231 -22.63 -27.41 14.59
CA LEU A 231 -22.49 -27.64 13.16
C LEU A 231 -23.14 -26.51 12.34
N GLU A 232 -24.35 -26.08 12.70
CA GLU A 232 -25.02 -24.96 12.04
C GLU A 232 -24.26 -23.66 12.19
N THR A 233 -23.67 -23.38 13.38
CA THR A 233 -22.87 -22.23 13.63
C THR A 233 -21.59 -22.22 12.78
N GLU A 234 -20.92 -23.36 12.67
CA GLU A 234 -19.70 -23.51 11.88
C GLU A 234 -19.95 -23.38 10.37
N ARG A 235 -21.07 -23.94 9.89
CA ARG A 235 -21.49 -23.78 8.48
C ARG A 235 -21.80 -22.34 8.14
N ALA A 236 -22.46 -21.60 9.02
CA ALA A 236 -22.73 -20.19 8.85
C ALA A 236 -21.42 -19.38 8.82
N GLN A 237 -20.49 -19.68 9.73
CA GLN A 237 -19.17 -19.05 9.75
C GLN A 237 -18.38 -19.34 8.47
N LEU A 238 -18.38 -20.57 7.99
CA LEU A 238 -17.72 -20.94 6.72
C LEU A 238 -18.27 -20.14 5.53
N ALA A 239 -19.59 -19.97 5.46
CA ALA A 239 -20.24 -19.21 4.39
C ALA A 239 -19.79 -17.74 4.39
N VAL A 240 -19.71 -17.09 5.57
CA VAL A 240 -19.21 -15.71 5.69
C VAL A 240 -17.74 -15.60 5.27
N GLN A 241 -16.90 -16.53 5.73
CA GLN A 241 -15.48 -16.50 5.37
C GLN A 241 -15.23 -16.77 3.88
N PHE A 242 -16.08 -17.55 3.20
CA PHE A 242 -16.00 -17.69 1.75
C PHE A 242 -16.33 -16.38 1.03
N GLN A 243 -17.29 -15.60 1.53
CA GLN A 243 -17.60 -14.27 0.98
C GLN A 243 -16.43 -13.29 1.19
N GLU A 244 -15.83 -13.27 2.38
CA GLU A 244 -14.63 -12.48 2.65
C GLU A 244 -13.47 -12.88 1.72
N PHE A 245 -13.30 -14.17 1.50
CA PHE A 245 -12.28 -14.67 0.59
C PHE A 245 -12.52 -14.26 -0.86
N ALA A 246 -13.78 -14.37 -1.33
CA ALA A 246 -14.18 -13.90 -2.66
C ALA A 246 -13.89 -12.39 -2.84
N GLU A 247 -14.17 -11.57 -1.82
CA GLU A 247 -13.87 -10.15 -1.83
C GLU A 247 -12.35 -9.86 -1.95
N LEU A 248 -11.52 -10.57 -1.17
CA LEU A 248 -10.07 -10.45 -1.27
C LEU A 248 -9.54 -10.80 -2.66
N LEU A 249 -10.14 -11.79 -3.33
CA LEU A 249 -9.79 -12.21 -4.68
C LEU A 249 -10.39 -11.33 -5.79
N GLY A 250 -11.22 -10.33 -5.44
CA GLY A 250 -11.92 -9.49 -6.40
C GLY A 250 -13.00 -10.23 -7.19
N LEU A 251 -13.58 -11.29 -6.61
CA LEU A 251 -14.64 -12.11 -7.21
C LEU A 251 -16.03 -11.76 -6.67
N PRO A 252 -17.13 -12.17 -7.37
CA PRO A 252 -18.47 -12.11 -6.82
C PRO A 252 -18.58 -12.91 -5.52
N LEU A 253 -19.38 -12.42 -4.54
CA LEU A 253 -19.50 -13.03 -3.21
C LEU A 253 -20.10 -14.43 -3.22
N GLU A 254 -20.85 -14.79 -4.27
CA GLU A 254 -21.49 -16.09 -4.45
C GLU A 254 -20.56 -17.15 -5.07
N THR A 255 -19.29 -16.81 -5.33
CA THR A 255 -18.34 -17.73 -5.95
C THR A 255 -18.02 -18.89 -5.02
N SER A 256 -18.13 -20.12 -5.52
CA SER A 256 -17.77 -21.33 -4.79
C SER A 256 -16.36 -21.78 -5.13
N PHE A 257 -15.59 -22.21 -4.12
CA PHE A 257 -14.19 -22.61 -4.27
C PHE A 257 -13.97 -24.06 -3.85
N ARG A 258 -13.06 -24.74 -4.56
CA ARG A 258 -12.46 -26.00 -4.12
C ARG A 258 -11.00 -25.73 -3.78
N LEU A 259 -10.69 -25.57 -2.49
CA LEU A 259 -9.35 -25.26 -2.01
C LEU A 259 -8.52 -26.56 -1.93
N ALA A 260 -7.31 -26.52 -2.49
CA ALA A 260 -6.30 -27.58 -2.36
C ALA A 260 -5.42 -27.30 -1.14
N PRO A 261 -5.22 -28.23 -0.20
CA PRO A 261 -4.32 -28.02 0.93
C PRO A 261 -2.90 -27.71 0.42
N PRO A 262 -2.27 -26.61 0.88
CA PRO A 262 -0.93 -26.25 0.44
C PRO A 262 0.12 -27.11 1.14
N ASP A 263 1.28 -27.23 0.52
CA ASP A 263 2.45 -27.79 1.16
C ASP A 263 3.01 -26.81 2.20
N LEU A 264 3.55 -27.35 3.29
CA LEU A 264 4.19 -26.54 4.32
C LEU A 264 5.51 -25.97 3.79
N LEU A 265 5.65 -24.65 3.87
CA LEU A 265 6.90 -23.98 3.53
C LEU A 265 7.98 -24.29 4.58
N ASP A 266 9.10 -24.82 4.12
CA ASP A 266 10.30 -24.99 4.94
C ASP A 266 11.30 -23.85 4.63
N LEU A 267 11.41 -22.90 5.56
CA LEU A 267 12.32 -21.76 5.43
C LEU A 267 13.74 -22.05 5.98
N GLY A 268 14.00 -23.30 6.37
CA GLY A 268 15.27 -23.75 6.91
C GLY A 268 15.60 -23.14 8.27
N GLU A 269 16.77 -23.52 8.80
CA GLU A 269 17.33 -22.98 10.03
C GLU A 269 18.27 -21.80 9.73
N SER A 270 17.72 -20.60 9.47
CA SER A 270 18.54 -19.39 9.42
C SER A 270 18.64 -18.73 10.79
N ASP A 271 19.67 -17.92 11.03
CA ASP A 271 19.84 -17.16 12.26
C ASP A 271 18.98 -15.89 12.21
N ALA A 272 18.39 -15.50 13.36
CA ALA A 272 17.59 -14.28 13.50
C ALA A 272 18.36 -13.01 13.08
N ALA A 273 19.67 -12.96 13.32
CA ALA A 273 20.53 -11.85 12.90
C ALA A 273 20.60 -11.74 11.36
N ARG A 274 20.66 -12.87 10.66
CA ARG A 274 20.67 -12.90 9.20
C ARG A 274 19.29 -12.53 8.62
N ALA A 275 18.22 -12.97 9.27
CA ALA A 275 16.86 -12.61 8.93
C ALA A 275 16.66 -11.08 9.03
N LEU A 276 17.14 -10.46 10.11
CA LEU A 276 17.10 -9.01 10.28
C LEU A 276 17.89 -8.26 9.20
N ALA A 277 19.08 -8.75 8.83
CA ALA A 277 19.88 -8.13 7.77
C ALA A 277 19.13 -8.11 6.42
N VAL A 278 18.46 -9.22 6.08
CA VAL A 278 17.60 -9.29 4.87
C VAL A 278 16.44 -8.28 4.96
N ALA A 279 15.76 -8.23 6.10
CA ALA A 279 14.63 -7.32 6.29
C ALA A 279 15.04 -5.84 6.18
N LEU A 280 16.21 -5.46 6.68
CA LEU A 280 16.73 -4.09 6.55
C LEU A 280 17.03 -3.69 5.10
N ASP A 281 17.34 -4.63 4.22
CA ASP A 281 17.64 -4.38 2.79
C ASP A 281 16.38 -4.45 1.91
N GLU A 282 15.40 -5.29 2.26
CA GLU A 282 14.25 -5.59 1.41
C GLU A 282 12.95 -4.85 1.83
N ARG A 283 12.90 -4.22 3.01
CA ARG A 283 11.68 -3.57 3.52
C ARG A 283 11.50 -2.13 3.05
N PRO A 284 10.40 -1.81 2.35
CA PRO A 284 10.14 -0.45 1.85
C PRO A 284 9.93 0.60 2.94
N ASP A 285 9.52 0.22 4.15
CA ASP A 285 9.32 1.14 5.28
C ASP A 285 10.65 1.68 5.85
N VAL A 286 11.71 0.87 5.83
CA VAL A 286 13.06 1.33 6.19
C VAL A 286 13.58 2.33 5.16
N ALA A 287 13.45 2.02 3.86
CA ALA A 287 13.80 2.93 2.78
C ALA A 287 13.02 4.25 2.85
N GLN A 288 11.73 4.20 3.24
CA GLN A 288 10.92 5.38 3.43
C GLN A 288 11.38 6.23 4.61
N ALA A 289 11.70 5.60 5.75
CA ALA A 289 12.18 6.34 6.92
C ALA A 289 13.50 7.07 6.65
N LEU A 290 14.42 6.47 5.88
CA LEU A 290 15.66 7.11 5.44
C LEU A 290 15.38 8.28 4.48
N GLN A 291 14.46 8.11 3.53
CA GLN A 291 14.02 9.18 2.63
C GLN A 291 13.41 10.35 3.39
N ASP A 292 12.58 10.08 4.41
CA ASP A 292 11.96 11.10 5.24
C ASP A 292 13.02 11.96 5.98
N VAL A 293 14.14 11.36 6.41
CA VAL A 293 15.27 12.08 6.98
C VAL A 293 15.91 13.00 5.94
N ALA A 294 16.23 12.49 4.76
CA ALA A 294 16.81 13.28 3.68
C ALA A 294 15.91 14.45 3.25
N THR A 295 14.59 14.19 3.16
CA THR A 295 13.59 15.23 2.87
C THR A 295 13.58 16.32 3.93
N ALA A 296 13.58 15.95 5.22
CA ALA A 296 13.57 16.92 6.32
C ALA A 296 14.86 17.73 6.40
N ASP A 297 16.01 17.12 6.15
CA ASP A 297 17.30 17.82 6.06
C ASP A 297 17.31 18.84 4.92
N ARG A 298 16.78 18.48 3.75
CA ARG A 298 16.64 19.41 2.61
C ARG A 298 15.68 20.55 2.95
N GLN A 299 14.53 20.26 3.59
CA GLN A 299 13.57 21.29 4.01
C GLN A 299 14.18 22.24 5.06
N ALA A 300 15.00 21.75 6.00
CA ALA A 300 15.72 22.57 6.95
C ALA A 300 16.74 23.50 6.24
N LEU A 301 17.40 23.01 5.20
CA LEU A 301 18.29 23.83 4.38
C LEU A 301 17.55 24.94 3.63
N LEU A 302 16.38 24.61 3.03
CA LEU A 302 15.53 25.59 2.34
C LEU A 302 14.97 26.65 3.32
N ALA A 303 14.54 26.23 4.51
CA ALA A 303 14.06 27.15 5.54
C ALA A 303 15.16 28.13 6.01
N ARG A 304 16.39 27.66 6.17
CA ARG A 304 17.55 28.55 6.45
C ARG A 304 17.81 29.53 5.30
N ARG A 305 17.62 29.08 4.06
CA ARG A 305 17.81 29.92 2.88
C ARG A 305 16.79 31.05 2.78
N ASN A 306 15.58 30.85 3.32
CA ASN A 306 14.55 31.89 3.42
C ASN A 306 14.92 33.06 4.36
N LEU A 307 15.99 32.92 5.15
CA LEU A 307 16.58 34.03 5.94
C LEU A 307 17.38 35.00 5.09
N LEU A 308 17.78 34.61 3.88
CA LEU A 308 18.52 35.47 2.96
C LEU A 308 17.57 36.49 2.33
N PRO A 309 18.07 37.71 2.02
CA PRO A 309 17.27 38.67 1.28
C PRO A 309 16.94 38.18 -0.12
N ASP A 310 15.77 38.58 -0.64
CA ASP A 310 15.46 38.40 -2.04
C ASP A 310 16.10 39.51 -2.86
N LEU A 311 17.28 39.25 -3.41
CA LEU A 311 18.00 40.13 -4.27
C LEU A 311 17.98 39.61 -5.70
N ARG A 312 17.55 40.45 -6.64
CA ARG A 312 17.39 40.09 -8.04
C ARG A 312 18.09 41.14 -8.92
N LEU A 313 18.82 40.66 -9.90
CA LEU A 313 19.24 41.49 -11.03
C LEU A 313 18.13 41.48 -12.06
N THR A 314 17.60 42.65 -12.42
CA THR A 314 16.54 42.79 -13.40
C THR A 314 17.04 43.66 -14.55
N ALA A 315 16.89 43.19 -15.77
CA ALA A 315 17.05 43.98 -16.99
C ALA A 315 15.74 43.95 -17.78
N ARG A 316 15.27 45.11 -18.20
CA ARG A 316 14.04 45.23 -18.95
C ARG A 316 14.24 46.19 -20.09
N GLN A 317 13.80 45.81 -21.27
CA GLN A 317 13.69 46.63 -22.47
C GLN A 317 12.24 46.68 -22.89
N THR A 318 11.69 47.86 -23.11
CA THR A 318 10.34 48.05 -23.64
C THR A 318 10.44 48.97 -24.85
N THR A 319 10.03 48.49 -25.98
CA THR A 319 9.90 49.30 -27.21
C THR A 319 8.42 49.51 -27.49
N PHE A 320 7.96 50.73 -27.68
CA PHE A 320 6.57 51.02 -27.82
C PHE A 320 6.33 52.16 -28.80
N GLY A 321 5.12 52.18 -29.35
CA GLY A 321 4.59 53.30 -30.09
C GLY A 321 3.23 53.68 -29.54
N GLU A 322 2.91 54.96 -29.53
CA GLU A 322 1.63 55.46 -29.05
C GLU A 322 1.08 56.60 -29.89
N GLY A 323 -0.22 56.68 -29.98
CA GLY A 323 -0.90 57.76 -30.76
C GLY A 323 -2.42 57.52 -30.82
N GLU A 324 -3.09 58.37 -31.58
CA GLU A 324 -4.55 58.27 -31.75
C GLU A 324 -4.96 57.16 -32.73
N GLU A 325 -4.06 56.75 -33.62
CA GLU A 325 -4.28 55.68 -34.61
C GLU A 325 -3.44 54.43 -34.30
N TRP A 326 -3.91 53.25 -34.74
CA TRP A 326 -3.14 52.01 -34.64
C TRP A 326 -1.87 52.02 -35.49
N SER A 327 -1.83 52.85 -36.55
CA SER A 327 -0.61 53.08 -37.36
C SER A 327 0.52 53.74 -36.56
N ASP A 328 0.20 54.62 -35.59
CA ASP A 328 1.18 55.27 -34.70
C ASP A 328 1.63 54.30 -33.61
N ALA A 329 0.70 53.58 -33.01
CA ALA A 329 0.98 52.52 -32.05
C ALA A 329 1.93 51.43 -32.63
N GLY A 330 1.86 51.20 -33.95
CA GLY A 330 2.70 50.19 -34.64
C GLY A 330 4.08 50.68 -35.09
N ARG A 331 4.45 51.94 -34.85
CA ARG A 331 5.76 52.47 -35.27
C ARG A 331 6.93 52.03 -34.36
N PHE A 332 6.61 51.70 -33.10
CA PHE A 332 7.64 51.29 -32.11
C PHE A 332 8.86 52.17 -32.08
N ASP A 333 8.68 53.48 -32.07
CA ASP A 333 9.71 54.51 -32.20
C ASP A 333 10.21 55.03 -30.83
N GLN A 334 9.66 54.52 -29.72
CA GLN A 334 10.05 54.90 -28.39
C GLN A 334 10.62 53.68 -27.66
N ASP A 335 11.74 53.90 -26.93
CA ASP A 335 12.42 52.89 -26.14
C ASP A 335 12.51 53.31 -24.70
N ASP A 336 12.31 52.37 -23.78
CA ASP A 336 12.57 52.50 -22.37
C ASP A 336 13.35 51.25 -21.90
N TRP A 337 14.41 51.48 -21.15
CA TRP A 337 15.22 50.40 -20.62
C TRP A 337 15.54 50.60 -19.13
N PHE A 338 15.65 49.51 -18.43
CA PHE A 338 16.01 49.47 -17.02
C PHE A 338 16.98 48.31 -16.79
N ILE A 339 18.10 48.57 -16.11
CA ILE A 339 19.01 47.57 -15.54
C ILE A 339 19.27 47.95 -14.11
N GLY A 340 18.99 47.07 -13.17
CA GLY A 340 19.15 47.38 -11.76
C GLY A 340 19.07 46.18 -10.86
N LEU A 341 19.48 46.40 -9.62
CA LEU A 341 19.28 45.43 -8.55
C LEU A 341 18.01 45.78 -7.80
N VAL A 342 17.11 44.79 -7.70
CA VAL A 342 15.88 44.91 -6.93
C VAL A 342 16.06 44.07 -5.67
N ALA A 343 15.95 44.71 -4.51
CA ALA A 343 16.03 44.05 -3.21
C ALA A 343 14.69 44.12 -2.50
N ASP A 344 14.22 42.97 -2.07
CA ASP A 344 13.06 42.81 -1.18
C ASP A 344 13.57 42.23 0.13
N VAL A 345 13.56 43.00 1.20
CA VAL A 345 14.12 42.62 2.48
C VAL A 345 13.06 42.75 3.55
N ASP A 346 12.63 41.61 4.09
CA ASP A 346 11.79 41.60 5.29
C ASP A 346 12.70 41.92 6.51
N LEU A 347 12.47 43.05 7.16
CA LEU A 347 13.18 43.44 8.38
C LEU A 347 12.71 42.67 9.61
N ASN A 348 11.52 42.05 9.56
CA ASN A 348 10.98 41.18 10.62
C ASN A 348 11.31 39.70 10.38
N LEU A 349 12.57 39.34 10.51
CA LEU A 349 13.03 37.96 10.33
C LEU A 349 12.61 36.99 11.45
N ARG A 350 11.79 37.41 12.44
CA ARG A 350 11.45 36.58 13.60
C ARG A 350 10.64 35.34 13.17
N GLY A 351 9.66 35.49 12.27
CA GLY A 351 8.90 34.39 11.72
C GLY A 351 9.79 33.39 10.99
N ALA A 352 10.57 33.87 10.03
CA ALA A 352 11.47 33.02 9.25
C ALA A 352 12.53 32.28 10.11
N ARG A 353 13.01 32.91 11.20
CA ARG A 353 13.92 32.26 12.17
C ARG A 353 13.23 31.14 12.94
N LEU A 354 11.97 31.33 13.35
CA LEU A 354 11.18 30.29 14.00
C LEU A 354 10.90 29.14 13.05
N ASP A 355 10.58 29.43 11.78
CA ASP A 355 10.36 28.40 10.75
C ASP A 355 11.63 27.59 10.49
N ALA A 356 12.78 28.24 10.40
CA ALA A 356 14.08 27.57 10.26
C ALA A 356 14.44 26.72 11.50
N ALA A 357 14.16 27.23 12.69
CA ALA A 357 14.35 26.47 13.93
C ALA A 357 13.42 25.26 14.00
N ARG A 358 12.14 25.42 13.62
CA ARG A 358 11.17 24.32 13.54
C ARG A 358 11.61 23.25 12.55
N ALA A 359 12.02 23.64 11.34
CA ALA A 359 12.50 22.70 10.34
C ALA A 359 13.74 21.90 10.81
N ALA A 360 14.64 22.54 11.58
CA ALA A 360 15.77 21.85 12.19
C ALA A 360 15.35 20.83 13.25
N VAL A 361 14.34 21.15 14.07
CA VAL A 361 13.76 20.23 15.06
C VAL A 361 13.04 19.09 14.35
N ASP A 362 12.28 19.37 13.28
CA ASP A 362 11.60 18.35 12.48
C ASP A 362 12.60 17.38 11.85
N ALA A 363 13.75 17.86 11.36
CA ALA A 363 14.82 17.01 10.83
C ALA A 363 15.40 16.06 11.90
N GLU A 364 15.64 16.57 13.12
CA GLU A 364 16.09 15.73 14.23
C GLU A 364 15.01 14.72 14.64
N ALA A 365 13.75 15.12 14.68
CA ALA A 365 12.65 14.22 14.96
C ALA A 365 12.55 13.08 13.94
N ARG A 366 12.78 13.35 12.64
CA ARG A 366 12.79 12.30 11.60
C ARG A 366 13.92 11.30 11.77
N ARG A 367 15.10 11.73 12.23
CA ARG A 367 16.20 10.80 12.57
C ARG A 367 15.78 9.85 13.69
N GLN A 368 15.18 10.39 14.77
CA GLN A 368 14.67 9.56 15.85
C GLN A 368 13.58 8.59 15.38
N VAL A 369 12.69 9.03 14.48
CA VAL A 369 11.68 8.14 13.89
C VAL A 369 12.32 7.03 13.06
N ALA A 370 13.37 7.30 12.30
CA ALA A 370 14.09 6.28 11.53
C ALA A 370 14.72 5.21 12.44
N ASP A 371 15.29 5.61 13.59
CA ASP A 371 15.80 4.66 14.59
C ASP A 371 14.66 3.83 15.21
N VAL A 372 13.51 4.45 15.51
CA VAL A 372 12.32 3.73 16.00
C VAL A 372 11.82 2.70 14.97
N VAL A 373 11.76 3.06 13.68
CA VAL A 373 11.36 2.14 12.59
C VAL A 373 12.32 0.95 12.53
N ARG A 374 13.63 1.19 12.59
CA ARG A 374 14.65 0.12 12.61
C ARG A 374 14.47 -0.82 13.81
N ASN A 375 14.29 -0.27 15.01
CA ASN A 375 14.10 -1.06 16.23
C ASN A 375 12.77 -1.84 16.17
N ARG A 376 11.69 -1.24 15.66
CA ARG A 376 10.40 -1.91 15.47
C ARG A 376 10.52 -3.08 14.51
N LEU A 377 11.23 -2.89 13.40
CA LEU A 377 11.49 -3.96 12.44
C LEU A 377 12.27 -5.12 13.08
N ALA A 378 13.29 -4.81 13.89
CA ALA A 378 14.04 -5.85 14.61
C ALA A 378 13.14 -6.67 15.56
N LEU A 379 12.22 -6.00 16.27
CA LEU A 379 11.25 -6.69 17.13
C LEU A 379 10.24 -7.52 16.32
N GLU A 380 9.74 -6.99 15.17
CA GLU A 380 8.81 -7.69 14.28
C GLU A 380 9.45 -8.97 13.71
N VAL A 381 10.66 -8.87 13.17
CA VAL A 381 11.41 -10.02 12.62
C VAL A 381 11.69 -11.06 13.69
N ASN A 382 12.17 -10.65 14.88
CA ASN A 382 12.44 -11.57 16.00
C ASN A 382 11.15 -12.26 16.49
N SER A 383 10.04 -11.54 16.56
CA SER A 383 8.74 -12.08 16.93
C SER A 383 8.23 -13.09 15.89
N ALA A 384 8.28 -12.73 14.60
CA ALA A 384 7.85 -13.60 13.52
C ALA A 384 8.73 -14.87 13.41
N TRP A 385 10.04 -14.73 13.57
CA TRP A 385 10.98 -15.84 13.61
C TRP A 385 10.72 -16.79 14.80
N SER A 386 10.52 -16.23 15.98
CA SER A 386 10.20 -17.02 17.17
C SER A 386 8.85 -17.73 17.05
N ALA A 387 7.85 -17.07 16.45
CA ALA A 387 6.54 -17.65 16.15
C ALA A 387 6.67 -18.82 15.17
N TYR A 388 7.42 -18.66 14.07
CA TYR A 388 7.66 -19.70 13.09
C TYR A 388 8.31 -20.96 13.73
N ARG A 389 9.38 -20.79 14.51
CA ARG A 389 10.03 -21.91 15.21
C ARG A 389 9.11 -22.61 16.19
N ARG A 390 8.36 -21.83 16.97
CA ARG A 390 7.41 -22.37 17.95
C ARG A 390 6.30 -23.17 17.27
N THR A 391 5.69 -22.65 16.22
CA THR A 391 4.59 -23.33 15.52
C THR A 391 5.06 -24.62 14.83
N ARG A 392 6.27 -24.67 14.29
CA ARG A 392 6.89 -25.91 13.79
C ARG A 392 7.05 -26.97 14.88
N ALA A 393 7.62 -26.58 16.02
CA ALA A 393 7.76 -27.50 17.15
C ALA A 393 6.40 -27.97 17.69
N THR A 394 5.38 -27.07 17.70
CA THR A 394 4.03 -27.42 18.11
C THR A 394 3.39 -28.42 17.13
N LEU A 395 3.60 -28.28 15.83
CA LEU A 395 3.11 -29.23 14.82
C LEU A 395 3.68 -30.63 15.02
N ASP A 396 4.99 -30.75 15.25
CA ASP A 396 5.62 -32.05 15.51
C ASP A 396 5.05 -32.71 16.78
N LEU A 397 4.78 -31.93 17.83
CA LEU A 397 4.15 -32.43 19.04
C LEU A 397 2.69 -32.82 18.82
N ALA A 398 1.93 -32.01 18.09
CA ALA A 398 0.52 -32.28 17.78
C ALA A 398 0.34 -33.56 16.94
N ALA A 399 1.22 -33.80 15.97
CA ALA A 399 1.24 -35.04 15.19
C ALA A 399 1.45 -36.27 16.08
N ARG A 400 2.39 -36.22 17.04
CA ARG A 400 2.61 -37.30 17.99
C ARG A 400 1.38 -37.49 18.91
N ASN A 401 0.79 -36.41 19.40
CA ASN A 401 -0.39 -36.45 20.25
C ASN A 401 -1.57 -37.10 19.53
N ARG A 402 -1.78 -36.78 18.24
CA ARG A 402 -2.82 -37.42 17.42
C ARG A 402 -2.61 -38.93 17.32
N GLU A 403 -1.36 -39.38 17.05
CA GLU A 403 -1.02 -40.79 16.98
C GLU A 403 -1.33 -41.52 18.30
N MET A 404 -0.92 -40.93 19.45
CA MET A 404 -1.19 -41.49 20.74
C MET A 404 -2.68 -41.55 21.07
N ALA A 405 -3.44 -40.51 20.74
CA ALA A 405 -4.88 -40.45 20.96
C ALA A 405 -5.64 -41.46 20.07
N ALA A 406 -5.21 -41.64 18.81
CA ALA A 406 -5.77 -42.64 17.91
C ALA A 406 -5.57 -44.08 18.45
N ASN A 407 -4.32 -44.38 18.93
CA ASN A 407 -4.01 -45.67 19.53
C ASN A 407 -4.83 -45.94 20.80
N ARG A 408 -5.02 -44.86 21.65
CA ARG A 408 -5.90 -44.97 22.83
C ARG A 408 -7.35 -45.26 22.46
N ALA A 409 -7.90 -44.61 21.43
CA ALA A 409 -9.27 -44.81 20.98
C ALA A 409 -9.45 -46.23 20.43
N GLU A 410 -8.49 -46.75 19.68
CA GLU A 410 -8.50 -48.13 19.16
C GLU A 410 -8.48 -49.16 20.29
N LEU A 411 -7.59 -48.96 21.28
CA LEU A 411 -7.52 -49.83 22.47
C LEU A 411 -8.83 -49.82 23.27
N ALA A 412 -9.41 -48.63 23.49
CA ALA A 412 -10.67 -48.48 24.20
C ALA A 412 -11.82 -49.24 23.51
N ARG A 413 -11.92 -49.19 22.17
CA ARG A 413 -12.90 -49.95 21.37
C ARG A 413 -12.68 -51.47 21.53
N ALA A 414 -11.43 -51.95 21.39
CA ALA A 414 -11.10 -53.36 21.54
C ALA A 414 -11.42 -53.88 22.94
N LEU A 415 -11.16 -53.13 23.98
CA LEU A 415 -11.51 -53.48 25.36
C LEU A 415 -13.01 -53.49 25.60
N PHE A 416 -13.77 -52.58 24.97
CA PHE A 416 -15.21 -52.54 25.05
C PHE A 416 -15.86 -53.75 24.33
N GLU A 417 -15.35 -54.13 23.15
CA GLU A 417 -15.78 -55.34 22.44
C GLU A 417 -15.52 -56.59 23.25
N ALA A 418 -14.38 -56.64 23.98
CA ALA A 418 -14.05 -57.73 24.89
C ALA A 418 -14.83 -57.67 26.22
N GLY A 419 -15.72 -56.69 26.42
CA GLY A 419 -16.50 -56.54 27.65
C GLY A 419 -15.73 -56.05 28.85
N ARG A 420 -14.53 -55.46 28.65
CA ARG A 420 -13.60 -55.02 29.70
C ARG A 420 -13.53 -53.46 29.85
N ALA A 421 -14.28 -52.72 29.06
CA ALA A 421 -14.41 -51.27 29.16
C ALA A 421 -15.89 -50.84 29.09
N SER A 422 -16.20 -49.67 29.62
CA SER A 422 -17.51 -49.03 29.53
C SER A 422 -17.67 -48.24 28.23
N ALA A 423 -18.92 -47.99 27.81
CA ALA A 423 -19.21 -47.13 26.68
C ALA A 423 -18.69 -45.69 26.89
N ASP A 424 -18.72 -45.19 28.13
CA ASP A 424 -18.19 -43.87 28.50
C ASP A 424 -16.68 -43.77 28.25
N SER A 425 -15.92 -44.84 28.56
CA SER A 425 -14.48 -44.85 28.29
C SER A 425 -14.12 -44.85 26.82
N VAL A 426 -14.95 -45.43 25.96
CA VAL A 426 -14.82 -45.35 24.50
C VAL A 426 -15.18 -43.96 23.99
N SER A 427 -16.29 -43.39 24.49
CA SER A 427 -16.70 -42.02 24.13
C SER A 427 -15.64 -40.98 24.49
N ASP A 428 -15.07 -41.09 25.70
CA ASP A 428 -13.97 -40.20 26.15
C ASP A 428 -12.71 -40.33 25.28
N ALA A 429 -12.32 -41.57 24.94
CA ALA A 429 -11.17 -41.82 24.07
C ALA A 429 -11.36 -41.33 22.64
N GLU A 430 -12.59 -41.47 22.12
CA GLU A 430 -12.96 -40.91 20.80
C GLU A 430 -13.00 -39.38 20.80
N ALA A 431 -13.48 -38.73 21.88
CA ALA A 431 -13.47 -37.30 22.04
C ALA A 431 -12.01 -36.75 22.12
N ASP A 432 -11.16 -37.43 22.86
CA ASP A 432 -9.73 -37.09 22.93
C ASP A 432 -9.04 -37.26 21.56
N GLY A 433 -9.37 -38.33 20.82
CA GLY A 433 -8.89 -38.56 19.45
C GLY A 433 -9.31 -37.46 18.52
N ARG A 434 -10.56 -37.02 18.58
CA ARG A 434 -11.08 -35.89 17.80
C ARG A 434 -10.40 -34.58 18.15
N ALA A 435 -10.23 -34.29 19.44
CA ALA A 435 -9.55 -33.09 19.89
C ALA A 435 -8.09 -33.05 19.43
N ALA A 436 -7.39 -34.19 19.46
CA ALA A 436 -6.01 -34.29 18.99
C ALA A 436 -5.89 -34.13 17.46
N GLU A 437 -6.82 -34.64 16.67
CA GLU A 437 -6.89 -34.45 15.21
C GLU A 437 -7.09 -32.96 14.86
N LEU A 438 -8.06 -32.31 15.50
CA LEU A 438 -8.25 -30.86 15.33
C LEU A 438 -7.05 -30.04 15.79
N GLY A 439 -6.39 -30.48 16.88
CA GLY A 439 -5.16 -29.87 17.37
C GLY A 439 -4.01 -29.93 16.36
N GLU A 440 -3.84 -31.05 15.64
CA GLU A 440 -2.84 -31.16 14.57
C GLU A 440 -3.20 -30.29 13.36
N LEU A 441 -4.46 -30.27 12.94
CA LEU A 441 -4.90 -29.41 11.85
C LEU A 441 -4.72 -27.92 12.16
N ALA A 442 -5.02 -27.52 13.40
CA ALA A 442 -4.78 -26.16 13.88
C ALA A 442 -3.27 -25.83 13.90
N ALA A 443 -2.44 -26.74 14.43
CA ALA A 443 -1.00 -26.55 14.43
C ALA A 443 -0.40 -26.47 13.02
N ARG A 444 -0.92 -27.24 12.05
CA ARG A 444 -0.54 -27.17 10.64
C ARG A 444 -0.89 -25.82 10.03
N ARG A 445 -2.12 -25.34 10.22
CA ARG A 445 -2.56 -24.01 9.82
C ARG A 445 -1.65 -22.92 10.39
N ASP A 446 -1.41 -22.98 11.70
CA ASP A 446 -0.61 -21.98 12.40
C ASP A 446 0.86 -21.99 11.94
N ALA A 447 1.43 -23.14 11.62
CA ALA A 447 2.77 -23.26 11.08
C ALA A 447 2.87 -22.68 9.65
N SER A 448 1.87 -22.94 8.81
CA SER A 448 1.79 -22.36 7.47
C SER A 448 1.67 -20.83 7.52
N VAL A 449 0.71 -20.32 8.29
CA VAL A 449 0.49 -18.87 8.47
C VAL A 449 1.75 -18.19 9.05
N ALA A 450 2.43 -18.80 10.02
CA ALA A 450 3.66 -18.26 10.60
C ALA A 450 4.79 -18.16 9.57
N ALA A 451 4.89 -19.09 8.61
CA ALA A 451 5.85 -19.02 7.52
C ALA A 451 5.58 -17.81 6.59
N TYR A 452 4.33 -17.59 6.19
CA TYR A 452 3.94 -16.43 5.38
C TYR A 452 4.15 -15.10 6.11
N ARG A 453 3.83 -15.04 7.42
CA ARG A 453 4.10 -13.86 8.25
C ARG A 453 5.60 -13.58 8.38
N LEU A 454 6.43 -14.61 8.49
CA LEU A 454 7.88 -14.43 8.50
C LEU A 454 8.39 -13.90 7.16
N LEU A 455 7.97 -14.45 6.02
CA LEU A 455 8.33 -13.93 4.70
C LEU A 455 7.89 -12.48 4.51
N HIS A 456 6.73 -12.11 5.04
CA HIS A 456 6.25 -10.73 5.05
C HIS A 456 7.15 -9.82 5.90
N ALA A 457 7.49 -10.24 7.13
CA ALA A 457 8.38 -9.50 8.01
C ALA A 457 9.78 -9.31 7.41
N LEU A 458 10.24 -10.26 6.60
CA LEU A 458 11.50 -10.17 5.84
C LEU A 458 11.42 -9.29 4.59
N GLY A 459 10.20 -8.92 4.13
CA GLY A 459 10.01 -8.22 2.86
C GLY A 459 10.15 -9.10 1.61
N THR A 460 10.24 -10.43 1.77
CA THR A 460 10.50 -11.38 0.69
C THR A 460 9.27 -12.11 0.16
N LEU A 461 8.11 -11.97 0.80
CA LEU A 461 6.85 -12.62 0.39
C LEU A 461 6.38 -12.11 -0.99
N VAL A 462 6.34 -10.80 -1.16
CA VAL A 462 6.10 -10.12 -2.42
C VAL A 462 7.25 -9.13 -2.60
N PRO A 463 8.33 -9.52 -3.30
CA PRO A 463 9.53 -8.69 -3.39
C PRO A 463 9.22 -7.35 -4.03
N ALA A 464 9.60 -6.26 -3.35
CA ALA A 464 9.50 -4.93 -3.90
C ALA A 464 10.58 -4.70 -4.98
N PRO A 465 10.32 -3.92 -6.05
CA PRO A 465 11.34 -3.56 -7.02
C PRO A 465 12.51 -2.83 -6.36
N ARG A 466 13.75 -3.25 -6.67
CA ARG A 466 14.96 -2.68 -6.04
C ARG A 466 15.13 -1.17 -6.25
N GLU A 467 14.56 -0.65 -7.32
CA GLU A 467 14.55 0.77 -7.66
C GLU A 467 13.89 1.66 -6.58
N ILE A 468 12.94 1.12 -5.83
CA ILE A 468 12.24 1.86 -4.76
C ILE A 468 12.87 1.64 -3.39
N LEU A 469 13.74 0.64 -3.23
CA LEU A 469 14.41 0.31 -1.97
C LEU A 469 15.73 1.08 -1.79
N ARG A 470 16.37 1.50 -2.89
CA ARG A 470 17.61 2.26 -2.87
C ARG A 470 17.31 3.71 -3.22
N GLU A 471 17.93 4.65 -2.52
CA GLU A 471 18.03 6.00 -3.02
C GLU A 471 18.78 5.96 -4.36
N GLU A 472 18.08 6.24 -5.45
CA GLU A 472 18.79 6.59 -6.67
C GLU A 472 19.49 7.92 -6.42
N THR A 473 20.79 7.84 -6.13
CA THR A 473 21.73 8.96 -6.20
C THR A 473 21.88 9.48 -7.65
N ASN A 474 20.79 9.46 -8.42
CA ASN A 474 20.76 9.85 -9.83
C ASN A 474 20.22 11.27 -10.04
N HIS A 475 20.52 12.21 -9.13
CA HIS A 475 20.30 13.63 -9.40
C HIS A 475 21.37 14.29 -10.29
N ALA A 476 22.34 13.52 -10.83
CA ALA A 476 23.51 14.10 -11.52
C ALA A 476 23.88 13.46 -12.87
N LYS A 477 23.00 12.70 -13.52
CA LYS A 477 23.38 12.04 -14.78
C LYS A 477 22.40 12.16 -15.95
N ASN A 478 21.61 13.21 -16.03
CA ASN A 478 20.83 13.50 -17.24
C ASN A 478 20.89 15.00 -17.61
N ASP A 479 22.09 15.57 -17.64
CA ASP A 479 22.39 16.83 -18.33
C ASP A 479 23.72 16.64 -19.08
N ASP A 480 23.69 15.87 -20.17
CA ASP A 480 24.59 15.97 -21.33
C ASP A 480 23.77 16.14 -22.60
#